data_0c6501374f5695d5c1ed301aebc480bb
#
_entry.id   0c6501374f5695d5c1ed301aebc480bb
#
_cell.length_a   1.000
_cell.length_b   1.000
_cell.length_c   1.000
_cell.angle_alpha   90.00
_cell.angle_beta   90.00
_cell.angle_gamma   90.00
#
_symmetry.space_group_name_H-M   'P 1'
#
loop_
_entity.id
_entity.type
_entity.pdbx_description
1 polymer ?
#
loop_
_entity_poly.entity_id
_entity_poly.type
_entity_poly.pdbx_seq_one_letter_code
_entity_poly.pdbx_strand_id
1 'polypeptide(L)'
;AIEEDMKKNNGLITMEDLANFRAEVKNPLSVKYRDFEVFGPTAPCGSWTTLETLNILENFDTKSMGHNSPEYLHMFVEAARHAFADRYHYLGDPDFVDVPLSGLLSKEYAKDVSQQINKNYAELENSYEGDPWNHYSDIEIHDPWKYESRNPNAKLKNGDYDQNSDCTTHFSTADKNGNLVSCTQTAVGHFGSKVVSKGLGILWNNGMVW
;
A
#
# COMPACT_ATOMS: atom_id res chain seq x y z
N ALA A 1 23.52 20.00 14.42
CA ALA A 1 23.20 18.89 15.37
C ALA A 1 22.80 17.60 14.61
N ILE A 2 21.65 17.59 13.83
CA ILE A 2 21.23 16.37 13.10
C ILE A 2 22.31 15.94 12.11
N GLU A 3 22.74 16.82 11.21
CA GLU A 3 23.75 16.49 10.20
C GLU A 3 25.10 16.09 10.81
N GLU A 4 25.50 16.69 11.91
CA GLU A 4 26.71 16.31 12.64
C GLU A 4 26.62 14.89 13.20
N ASP A 5 25.45 14.54 13.75
CA ASP A 5 25.19 13.20 14.26
C ASP A 5 25.17 12.17 13.11
N MET A 6 24.54 12.53 11.98
CA MET A 6 24.55 11.72 10.77
C MET A 6 25.97 11.49 10.24
N LYS A 7 26.76 12.55 10.07
CA LYS A 7 28.15 12.43 9.60
C LYS A 7 29.01 11.55 10.51
N LYS A 8 28.82 11.67 11.83
CA LYS A 8 29.57 10.87 12.81
C LYS A 8 29.22 9.37 12.75
N ASN A 9 27.98 9.04 12.42
CA ASN A 9 27.43 7.70 12.47
C ASN A 9 27.17 7.10 11.07
N ASN A 10 27.73 7.69 10.00
CA ASN A 10 27.54 7.27 8.61
C ASN A 10 26.07 7.29 8.15
N GLY A 11 25.26 8.20 8.71
CA GLY A 11 23.90 8.44 8.27
C GLY A 11 23.84 9.26 6.99
N LEU A 12 22.69 9.24 6.33
CA LEU A 12 22.53 9.82 4.98
C LEU A 12 21.95 11.24 4.97
N ILE A 13 21.26 11.66 6.04
CA ILE A 13 20.53 12.94 6.07
C ILE A 13 21.51 14.12 6.14
N THR A 14 21.35 15.04 5.19
CA THR A 14 22.15 16.27 5.08
C THR A 14 21.37 17.51 5.52
N MET A 15 22.04 18.64 5.66
CA MET A 15 21.39 19.94 5.87
C MET A 15 20.54 20.35 4.67
N GLU A 16 20.91 19.95 3.46
CA GLU A 16 20.16 20.23 2.24
C GLU A 16 18.84 19.48 2.24
N ASP A 17 18.83 18.20 2.60
CA ASP A 17 17.62 17.40 2.76
C ASP A 17 16.65 18.04 3.77
N LEU A 18 17.18 18.43 4.93
CA LEU A 18 16.41 19.09 5.99
C LEU A 18 15.85 20.46 5.56
N ALA A 19 16.62 21.23 4.79
CA ALA A 19 16.21 22.54 4.31
C ALA A 19 15.18 22.46 3.18
N ASN A 20 15.26 21.42 2.36
CA ASN A 20 14.37 21.23 1.21
C ASN A 20 13.09 20.48 1.53
N PHE A 21 13.06 19.71 2.63
CA PHE A 21 11.87 18.97 3.03
C PHE A 21 10.66 19.89 3.21
N ARG A 22 9.54 19.53 2.60
CA ARG A 22 8.25 20.24 2.73
C ARG A 22 7.13 19.22 2.91
N ALA A 23 6.15 19.60 3.71
CA ALA A 23 4.89 18.87 3.78
C ALA A 23 4.12 19.10 2.48
N GLU A 24 3.66 18.01 1.88
CA GLU A 24 2.90 18.06 0.63
C GLU A 24 1.41 17.95 0.91
N VAL A 25 0.62 18.68 0.12
CA VAL A 25 -0.83 18.56 0.08
C VAL A 25 -1.19 17.93 -1.25
N LYS A 26 -1.69 16.69 -1.20
CA LYS A 26 -2.07 15.91 -2.40
C LYS A 26 -3.58 15.67 -2.39
N ASN A 27 -4.17 15.59 -3.58
CA ASN A 27 -5.54 15.14 -3.71
C ASN A 27 -5.63 13.65 -3.35
N PRO A 28 -6.65 13.24 -2.58
CA PRO A 28 -6.84 11.82 -2.28
C PRO A 28 -7.24 11.05 -3.54
N LEU A 29 -6.92 9.76 -3.54
CA LEU A 29 -7.56 8.79 -4.42
C LEU A 29 -8.99 8.55 -3.95
N SER A 30 -9.91 8.24 -4.88
CA SER A 30 -11.25 7.81 -4.51
C SER A 30 -11.76 6.71 -5.43
N VAL A 31 -12.61 5.85 -4.87
CA VAL A 31 -13.41 4.88 -5.61
C VAL A 31 -14.84 4.90 -5.10
N LYS A 32 -15.78 4.63 -5.99
CA LYS A 32 -17.15 4.29 -5.56
C LYS A 32 -17.17 2.83 -5.14
N TYR A 33 -17.74 2.57 -3.96
CA TYR A 33 -18.06 1.24 -3.50
C TYR A 33 -19.54 1.21 -3.10
N ARG A 34 -20.38 0.63 -3.92
CA ARG A 34 -21.84 0.65 -3.77
C ARG A 34 -22.37 2.09 -3.70
N ASP A 35 -23.01 2.47 -2.60
CA ASP A 35 -23.57 3.82 -2.38
C ASP A 35 -22.58 4.80 -1.72
N PHE A 36 -21.33 4.35 -1.48
CA PHE A 36 -20.31 5.16 -0.79
C PHE A 36 -19.20 5.58 -1.74
N GLU A 37 -18.63 6.74 -1.49
CA GLU A 37 -17.35 7.14 -2.04
C GLU A 37 -16.27 6.97 -0.95
N VAL A 38 -15.24 6.19 -1.25
CA VAL A 38 -14.16 5.87 -0.32
C VAL A 38 -12.89 6.56 -0.76
N PHE A 39 -12.27 7.28 0.16
CA PHE A 39 -11.07 8.06 -0.09
C PHE A 39 -9.85 7.45 0.60
N GLY A 40 -8.68 7.61 -0.03
CA GLY A 40 -7.40 7.21 0.55
C GLY A 40 -6.26 8.09 0.06
N PRO A 41 -5.16 8.22 0.83
CA PRO A 41 -3.96 8.90 0.37
C PRO A 41 -3.43 8.29 -0.92
N THR A 42 -2.80 9.12 -1.78
CA THR A 42 -2.13 8.64 -3.00
C THR A 42 -0.79 7.97 -2.71
N ALA A 43 -0.18 7.33 -3.71
CA ALA A 43 1.17 6.80 -3.61
C ALA A 43 2.18 7.88 -3.16
N PRO A 44 3.22 7.51 -2.42
CA PRO A 44 3.69 6.16 -2.08
C PRO A 44 2.91 5.46 -0.94
N CYS A 45 1.80 6.03 -0.47
CA CYS A 45 0.98 5.38 0.53
C CYS A 45 0.19 4.20 -0.09
N GLY A 46 0.17 3.06 0.60
CA GLY A 46 -0.47 1.83 0.12
C GLY A 46 -2.00 1.79 0.27
N SER A 47 -2.68 2.91 0.47
CA SER A 47 -4.15 2.96 0.65
C SER A 47 -4.92 2.47 -0.57
N TRP A 48 -4.36 2.62 -1.76
CA TRP A 48 -4.96 2.15 -3.00
C TRP A 48 -5.20 0.64 -3.01
N THR A 49 -4.40 -0.15 -2.27
CA THR A 49 -4.63 -1.59 -2.07
C THR A 49 -6.01 -1.85 -1.45
N THR A 50 -6.42 -1.04 -0.47
CA THR A 50 -7.77 -1.13 0.11
C THR A 50 -8.84 -0.74 -0.91
N LEU A 51 -8.61 0.34 -1.67
CA LEU A 51 -9.54 0.81 -2.69
C LEU A 51 -9.72 -0.22 -3.81
N GLU A 52 -8.64 -0.86 -4.23
CA GLU A 52 -8.64 -1.94 -5.20
C GLU A 52 -9.37 -3.18 -4.67
N THR A 53 -9.08 -3.62 -3.44
CA THR A 53 -9.82 -4.71 -2.78
C THR A 53 -11.32 -4.46 -2.80
N LEU A 54 -11.76 -3.24 -2.50
CA LEU A 54 -13.17 -2.87 -2.56
C LEU A 54 -13.74 -2.95 -3.97
N ASN A 55 -12.99 -2.48 -4.98
CA ASN A 55 -13.40 -2.57 -6.37
C ASN A 55 -13.58 -4.03 -6.82
N ILE A 56 -12.67 -4.92 -6.42
CA ILE A 56 -12.77 -6.35 -6.72
C ILE A 56 -14.01 -6.96 -6.03
N LEU A 57 -14.18 -6.67 -4.73
CA LEU A 57 -15.32 -7.17 -3.93
C LEU A 57 -16.68 -6.69 -4.44
N GLU A 58 -16.74 -5.53 -5.09
CA GLU A 58 -18.01 -5.01 -5.63
C GLU A 58 -18.62 -5.92 -6.71
N ASN A 59 -17.81 -6.78 -7.34
CA ASN A 59 -18.28 -7.75 -8.34
C ASN A 59 -18.99 -8.97 -7.72
N PHE A 60 -19.05 -9.06 -6.39
CA PHE A 60 -19.71 -10.16 -5.67
C PHE A 60 -20.89 -9.66 -4.83
N ASP A 61 -21.92 -10.46 -4.69
CA ASP A 61 -23.03 -10.17 -3.75
C ASP A 61 -22.66 -10.55 -2.33
N THR A 62 -21.73 -9.77 -1.75
CA THR A 62 -21.25 -10.01 -0.37
C THR A 62 -22.34 -9.88 0.68
N LYS A 63 -23.47 -9.21 0.36
CA LYS A 63 -24.59 -9.07 1.29
C LYS A 63 -25.32 -10.40 1.50
N SER A 64 -25.51 -11.18 0.43
CA SER A 64 -26.19 -12.49 0.51
C SER A 64 -25.34 -13.55 1.21
N MET A 65 -24.02 -13.40 1.24
CA MET A 65 -23.12 -14.33 1.91
C MET A 65 -23.24 -14.33 3.43
N GLY A 66 -23.71 -13.22 4.00
CA GLY A 66 -23.83 -13.04 5.44
C GLY A 66 -22.53 -12.52 6.10
N HIS A 67 -22.72 -11.77 7.19
CA HIS A 67 -21.61 -11.15 7.91
C HIS A 67 -20.68 -12.20 8.53
N ASN A 68 -19.39 -12.10 8.26
CA ASN A 68 -18.34 -13.02 8.74
C ASN A 68 -18.59 -14.51 8.45
N SER A 69 -19.40 -14.83 7.45
CA SER A 69 -19.52 -16.21 6.98
C SER A 69 -18.21 -16.71 6.36
N PRO A 70 -17.97 -18.03 6.32
CA PRO A 70 -16.81 -18.58 5.62
C PRO A 70 -16.74 -18.13 4.15
N GLU A 71 -17.88 -18.05 3.48
CA GLU A 71 -17.99 -17.62 2.09
C GLU A 71 -17.58 -16.14 1.93
N TYR A 72 -18.07 -15.25 2.81
CA TYR A 72 -17.68 -13.85 2.81
C TYR A 72 -16.17 -13.69 3.08
N LEU A 73 -15.66 -14.36 4.11
CA LEU A 73 -14.24 -14.30 4.47
C LEU A 73 -13.35 -14.82 3.35
N HIS A 74 -13.76 -15.90 2.67
CA HIS A 74 -13.04 -16.40 1.52
C HIS A 74 -12.94 -15.36 0.40
N MET A 75 -14.06 -14.77 0.00
CA MET A 75 -14.05 -13.73 -1.05
C MET A 75 -13.23 -12.50 -0.67
N PHE A 76 -13.33 -12.09 0.61
CA PHE A 76 -12.53 -10.98 1.11
C PHE A 76 -11.03 -11.25 1.05
N VAL A 77 -10.61 -12.43 1.50
CA VAL A 77 -9.19 -12.83 1.50
C VAL A 77 -8.65 -12.95 0.08
N GLU A 78 -9.41 -13.57 -0.82
CA GLU A 78 -8.98 -13.69 -2.22
C GLU A 78 -8.87 -12.32 -2.90
N ALA A 79 -9.85 -11.43 -2.73
CA ALA A 79 -9.78 -10.08 -3.27
C ALA A 79 -8.58 -9.29 -2.70
N ALA A 80 -8.35 -9.40 -1.39
CA ALA A 80 -7.20 -8.77 -0.74
C ALA A 80 -5.87 -9.36 -1.25
N ARG A 81 -5.80 -10.68 -1.46
CA ARG A 81 -4.62 -11.36 -1.97
C ARG A 81 -4.19 -10.81 -3.35
N HIS A 82 -5.15 -10.62 -4.27
CA HIS A 82 -4.87 -10.02 -5.57
C HIS A 82 -4.37 -8.57 -5.43
N ALA A 83 -5.04 -7.75 -4.64
CA ALA A 83 -4.64 -6.36 -4.42
C ALA A 83 -3.27 -6.23 -3.71
N PHE A 84 -2.92 -7.17 -2.83
CA PHE A 84 -1.60 -7.20 -2.21
C PHE A 84 -0.51 -7.67 -3.18
N ALA A 85 -0.83 -8.56 -4.12
CA ALA A 85 0.09 -8.94 -5.18
C ALA A 85 0.43 -7.74 -6.07
N ASP A 86 -0.60 -6.99 -6.48
CA ASP A 86 -0.41 -5.76 -7.25
C ASP A 86 0.36 -4.72 -6.45
N ARG A 87 0.07 -4.59 -5.15
CA ARG A 87 0.85 -3.73 -4.24
C ARG A 87 2.34 -4.08 -4.27
N TYR A 88 2.65 -5.36 -4.19
CA TYR A 88 4.04 -5.83 -4.20
C TYR A 88 4.77 -5.46 -5.49
N HIS A 89 4.07 -5.53 -6.63
CA HIS A 89 4.66 -5.25 -7.93
C HIS A 89 4.70 -3.76 -8.29
N TYR A 90 3.71 -2.98 -7.87
CA TYR A 90 3.48 -1.63 -8.38
C TYR A 90 3.59 -0.52 -7.35
N LEU A 91 3.66 -0.82 -6.03
CA LEU A 91 3.84 0.24 -5.04
C LEU A 91 5.26 0.81 -5.13
N GLY A 92 5.33 2.11 -5.33
CA GLY A 92 6.55 2.87 -5.36
C GLY A 92 6.30 4.35 -5.15
N ASP A 93 7.38 5.12 -5.04
CA ASP A 93 7.30 6.57 -4.97
C ASP A 93 7.16 7.15 -6.39
N PRO A 94 6.05 7.85 -6.71
CA PRO A 94 5.81 8.41 -8.03
C PRO A 94 6.85 9.45 -8.49
N ASP A 95 7.66 9.98 -7.58
CA ASP A 95 8.77 10.86 -7.93
C ASP A 95 9.93 10.10 -8.58
N PHE A 96 9.98 8.77 -8.42
CA PHE A 96 11.06 7.91 -8.94
C PHE A 96 10.59 6.85 -9.91
N VAL A 97 9.32 6.40 -9.80
CA VAL A 97 8.75 5.33 -10.63
C VAL A 97 7.32 5.63 -11.02
N ASP A 98 6.91 5.15 -12.18
CA ASP A 98 5.52 5.22 -12.60
C ASP A 98 4.68 4.18 -11.85
N VAL A 99 3.58 4.62 -11.23
CA VAL A 99 2.61 3.75 -10.56
C VAL A 99 1.28 3.82 -11.31
N PRO A 100 0.74 2.69 -11.81
CA PRO A 100 -0.46 2.66 -12.66
C PRO A 100 -1.75 2.82 -11.83
N LEU A 101 -1.87 3.91 -11.07
CA LEU A 101 -2.98 4.11 -10.11
C LEU A 101 -4.35 4.13 -10.77
N SER A 102 -4.49 4.72 -11.96
CA SER A 102 -5.78 4.74 -12.63
C SER A 102 -6.16 3.37 -13.20
N GLY A 103 -5.18 2.59 -13.62
CA GLY A 103 -5.38 1.20 -14.03
C GLY A 103 -5.77 0.31 -12.87
N LEU A 104 -4.99 0.32 -11.78
CA LEU A 104 -5.25 -0.45 -10.55
C LEU A 104 -6.64 -0.15 -9.95
N LEU A 105 -7.10 1.09 -10.03
CA LEU A 105 -8.39 1.51 -9.50
C LEU A 105 -9.53 1.50 -10.54
N SER A 106 -9.28 1.02 -11.76
CA SER A 106 -10.34 0.91 -12.77
C SER A 106 -11.33 -0.20 -12.42
N LYS A 107 -12.60 0.02 -12.75
CA LYS A 107 -13.66 -1.00 -12.54
C LYS A 107 -13.52 -2.16 -13.50
N GLU A 108 -13.00 -1.92 -14.69
CA GLU A 108 -12.73 -2.92 -15.71
C GLU A 108 -11.63 -3.89 -15.22
N TYR A 109 -10.54 -3.37 -14.72
CA TYR A 109 -9.46 -4.18 -14.12
C TYR A 109 -9.97 -5.04 -12.97
N ALA A 110 -10.67 -4.42 -12.01
CA ALA A 110 -11.24 -5.11 -10.86
C ALA A 110 -12.24 -6.22 -11.28
N LYS A 111 -12.99 -6.00 -12.36
CA LYS A 111 -13.89 -7.02 -12.92
C LYS A 111 -13.11 -8.20 -13.48
N ASP A 112 -12.05 -7.94 -14.23
CA ASP A 112 -11.23 -9.00 -14.83
C ASP A 112 -10.51 -9.82 -13.75
N VAL A 113 -9.95 -9.16 -12.74
CA VAL A 113 -9.39 -9.83 -11.55
C VAL A 113 -10.43 -10.68 -10.83
N SER A 114 -11.65 -10.15 -10.62
CA SER A 114 -12.71 -10.88 -9.92
C SER A 114 -13.10 -12.20 -10.59
N GLN A 115 -12.93 -12.31 -11.90
CA GLN A 115 -13.22 -13.53 -12.66
C GLN A 115 -12.21 -14.64 -12.42
N GLN A 116 -11.03 -14.33 -11.88
CA GLN A 116 -10.01 -15.31 -11.53
C GLN A 116 -10.23 -15.91 -10.15
N ILE A 117 -11.02 -15.27 -9.31
CA ILE A 117 -11.28 -15.76 -7.96
C ILE A 117 -12.18 -17.01 -8.00
N ASN A 118 -11.63 -18.13 -7.51
CA ASN A 118 -12.41 -19.34 -7.34
C ASN A 118 -13.29 -19.25 -6.09
N LYS A 119 -14.59 -19.44 -6.25
CA LYS A 119 -15.56 -19.30 -5.16
C LYS A 119 -15.58 -20.48 -4.18
N ASN A 120 -14.99 -21.60 -4.53
CA ASN A 120 -15.15 -22.87 -3.80
C ASN A 120 -13.89 -23.31 -3.05
N TYR A 121 -12.72 -22.84 -3.47
CA TYR A 121 -11.46 -23.18 -2.82
C TYR A 121 -10.44 -22.03 -2.97
N ALA A 122 -9.58 -21.89 -1.97
CA ALA A 122 -8.48 -20.95 -2.03
C ALA A 122 -7.41 -21.49 -3.00
N GLU A 123 -6.96 -20.64 -3.89
CA GLU A 123 -5.80 -20.95 -4.74
C GLU A 123 -4.51 -20.73 -3.94
N LEU A 124 -4.30 -21.60 -2.96
CA LEU A 124 -3.03 -21.69 -2.27
C LEU A 124 -2.13 -22.57 -3.13
N GLU A 125 -1.33 -21.95 -3.98
CA GLU A 125 -0.20 -22.66 -4.53
C GLU A 125 0.79 -23.03 -3.42
N ASN A 126 1.43 -24.20 -3.55
CA ASN A 126 2.45 -24.69 -2.62
C ASN A 126 3.75 -23.86 -2.62
N SER A 127 3.65 -22.58 -2.86
CA SER A 127 4.72 -21.65 -3.17
C SER A 127 5.28 -20.91 -1.96
N TYR A 128 5.17 -21.48 -0.77
CA TYR A 128 5.89 -20.94 0.40
C TYR A 128 7.41 -21.16 0.35
N GLU A 129 7.91 -21.92 -0.62
CA GLU A 129 9.34 -22.05 -0.91
C GLU A 129 9.73 -21.08 -2.03
N GLY A 130 9.97 -19.82 -1.69
CA GLY A 130 10.38 -18.79 -2.64
C GLY A 130 9.57 -17.49 -2.52
N ASP A 131 9.74 -16.58 -3.45
CA ASP A 131 8.97 -15.35 -3.55
C ASP A 131 7.51 -15.70 -3.97
N PRO A 132 6.51 -15.54 -3.09
CA PRO A 132 5.12 -15.89 -3.39
C PRO A 132 4.51 -15.04 -4.49
N TRP A 133 5.17 -13.96 -4.90
CA TRP A 133 4.72 -12.99 -5.88
C TRP A 133 5.26 -13.24 -7.30
N ASN A 134 6.23 -14.13 -7.46
CA ASN A 134 6.81 -14.44 -8.77
C ASN A 134 5.77 -14.91 -9.78
N HIS A 135 4.71 -15.57 -9.34
CA HIS A 135 3.64 -16.03 -10.22
C HIS A 135 2.77 -14.90 -10.79
N TYR A 136 2.68 -13.77 -10.09
CA TYR A 136 1.84 -12.66 -10.53
C TYR A 136 2.44 -11.83 -11.65
N SER A 137 3.77 -11.77 -11.75
CA SER A 137 4.45 -11.01 -12.80
C SER A 137 4.21 -11.57 -14.21
N ASP A 138 3.85 -12.86 -14.30
CA ASP A 138 3.66 -13.57 -15.57
C ASP A 138 2.17 -13.76 -15.93
N ILE A 139 1.25 -13.39 -15.05
CA ILE A 139 -0.19 -13.50 -15.28
C ILE A 139 -0.70 -12.24 -15.99
N GLU A 140 -1.18 -12.40 -17.21
CA GLU A 140 -1.64 -11.30 -18.08
C GLU A 140 -2.72 -10.43 -17.43
N ILE A 141 -3.55 -10.99 -16.53
CA ILE A 141 -4.62 -10.28 -15.86
C ILE A 141 -4.10 -9.27 -14.83
N HIS A 142 -2.90 -9.46 -14.30
CA HIS A 142 -2.23 -8.53 -13.40
C HIS A 142 -1.39 -7.49 -14.15
N ASP A 143 -1.91 -7.01 -15.28
CA ASP A 143 -1.32 -5.92 -16.04
C ASP A 143 -2.22 -4.68 -16.00
N PRO A 144 -2.18 -3.89 -14.90
CA PRO A 144 -2.99 -2.68 -14.78
C PRO A 144 -2.62 -1.61 -15.80
N TRP A 145 -1.45 -1.70 -16.45
CA TRP A 145 -1.04 -0.80 -17.52
C TRP A 145 -1.96 -0.85 -18.74
N LYS A 146 -2.66 -1.95 -18.97
CA LYS A 146 -3.68 -2.08 -20.04
C LYS A 146 -4.86 -1.11 -19.83
N TYR A 147 -5.10 -0.70 -18.58
CA TYR A 147 -6.21 0.15 -18.15
C TYR A 147 -5.73 1.56 -17.78
N GLU A 148 -4.41 1.80 -17.85
CA GLU A 148 -3.81 3.08 -17.53
C GLU A 148 -3.84 4.01 -18.76
N SER A 149 -4.21 5.27 -18.53
CA SER A 149 -4.27 6.27 -19.61
C SER A 149 -2.89 6.82 -20.01
N ARG A 150 -1.86 6.52 -19.23
CA ARG A 150 -0.48 6.95 -19.48
C ARG A 150 0.37 5.77 -19.96
N ASN A 151 1.30 6.04 -20.89
CA ASN A 151 2.22 5.02 -21.38
C ASN A 151 3.50 5.00 -20.51
N PRO A 152 3.74 3.96 -19.71
CA PRO A 152 4.86 3.93 -18.77
C PRO A 152 6.17 3.50 -19.45
N ASN A 153 7.27 4.08 -19.01
CA ASN A 153 8.62 3.70 -19.44
C ASN A 153 9.42 2.91 -18.39
N ALA A 154 8.85 2.67 -17.20
CA ALA A 154 9.57 2.04 -16.10
C ALA A 154 9.00 0.66 -15.75
N LYS A 155 9.88 -0.34 -15.67
CA LYS A 155 9.58 -1.63 -15.04
C LYS A 155 10.21 -1.65 -13.65
N LEU A 156 9.40 -1.83 -12.62
CA LEU A 156 9.89 -2.09 -11.27
C LEU A 156 10.57 -3.47 -11.20
N LYS A 157 11.66 -3.53 -10.44
CA LYS A 157 12.28 -4.81 -10.06
C LYS A 157 11.78 -5.19 -8.67
N ASN A 158 11.46 -6.46 -8.49
CA ASN A 158 11.11 -7.01 -7.18
C ASN A 158 12.24 -6.75 -6.18
N GLY A 159 11.87 -6.24 -5.00
CA GLY A 159 12.79 -6.09 -3.87
C GLY A 159 12.62 -7.25 -2.89
N ASP A 160 13.69 -7.60 -2.20
CA ASP A 160 13.65 -8.57 -1.10
C ASP A 160 12.91 -7.97 0.09
N TYR A 161 11.88 -8.65 0.58
CA TYR A 161 11.09 -8.23 1.74
C TYR A 161 11.60 -8.90 3.01
N ASP A 162 12.08 -8.11 3.97
CA ASP A 162 12.47 -8.62 5.29
C ASP A 162 11.29 -8.51 6.27
N GLN A 163 10.88 -9.66 6.83
CA GLN A 163 9.79 -9.75 7.80
C GLN A 163 10.25 -9.27 9.19
N ASN A 164 10.33 -7.97 9.41
CA ASN A 164 10.48 -7.41 10.74
C ASN A 164 9.11 -7.07 11.34
N SER A 165 8.94 -7.34 12.63
CA SER A 165 7.72 -7.01 13.37
C SER A 165 7.48 -5.51 13.39
N ASP A 166 6.48 -5.03 12.65
CA ASP A 166 6.13 -3.63 12.50
C ASP A 166 5.41 -3.09 13.74
N CYS A 167 5.69 -1.84 14.08
CA CYS A 167 5.01 -1.09 15.13
C CYS A 167 4.48 0.21 14.58
N THR A 168 3.17 0.28 14.47
CA THR A 168 2.47 1.46 13.97
C THR A 168 1.41 1.90 14.96
N THR A 169 1.23 3.21 15.11
CA THR A 169 0.10 3.78 15.84
C THR A 169 -0.77 4.60 14.91
N HIS A 170 -2.07 4.58 15.18
CA HIS A 170 -3.06 5.35 14.44
C HIS A 170 -4.01 6.05 15.40
N PHE A 171 -4.35 7.29 15.11
CA PHE A 171 -5.40 8.00 15.82
C PHE A 171 -6.28 8.78 14.85
N SER A 172 -7.55 8.91 15.21
CA SER A 172 -8.51 9.73 14.50
C SER A 172 -9.17 10.69 15.47
N THR A 173 -9.42 11.92 15.03
CA THR A 173 -10.13 12.93 15.81
C THR A 173 -11.23 13.55 14.96
N ALA A 174 -12.28 14.00 15.62
CA ALA A 174 -13.38 14.75 15.00
C ALA A 174 -13.73 15.95 15.87
N ASP A 175 -14.04 17.08 15.23
CA ASP A 175 -14.56 18.24 15.94
C ASP A 175 -16.08 18.38 15.77
N LYS A 176 -16.67 19.32 16.51
CA LYS A 176 -18.11 19.60 16.45
C LYS A 176 -18.61 20.14 15.11
N ASN A 177 -17.72 20.59 14.23
CA ASN A 177 -18.03 21.14 12.92
C ASN A 177 -17.95 20.05 11.83
N GLY A 178 -17.62 18.80 12.18
CA GLY A 178 -17.48 17.70 11.25
C GLY A 178 -16.10 17.61 10.59
N ASN A 179 -15.12 18.39 11.05
CA ASN A 179 -13.74 18.21 10.59
C ASN A 179 -13.17 16.91 11.16
N LEU A 180 -12.49 16.15 10.33
CA LEU A 180 -11.90 14.86 10.68
C LEU A 180 -10.39 14.91 10.42
N VAL A 181 -9.64 14.31 11.33
CA VAL A 181 -8.21 14.02 11.16
C VAL A 181 -7.98 12.54 11.38
N SER A 182 -7.27 11.91 10.47
CA SER A 182 -6.83 10.52 10.55
C SER A 182 -5.31 10.53 10.37
N CYS A 183 -4.57 10.08 11.36
CA CYS A 183 -3.11 10.16 11.37
C CYS A 183 -2.50 8.83 11.74
N THR A 184 -1.69 8.31 10.84
CA THR A 184 -0.87 7.12 11.08
C THR A 184 0.57 7.55 11.29
N GLN A 185 1.19 7.09 12.37
CA GLN A 185 2.59 7.32 12.68
C GLN A 185 3.29 5.98 12.92
N THR A 186 4.46 5.84 12.35
CA THR A 186 5.27 4.64 12.56
C THR A 186 6.75 4.96 12.64
N ALA A 187 7.45 4.24 13.48
CA ALA A 187 8.91 4.13 13.41
C ALA A 187 9.34 2.91 12.57
N VAL A 188 8.37 2.20 12.00
CA VAL A 188 8.44 0.94 11.26
C VAL A 188 8.69 -0.23 12.21
N GLY A 189 9.92 -0.57 12.58
CA GLY A 189 10.18 -1.61 13.57
C GLY A 189 10.04 -1.14 15.01
N HIS A 190 10.07 -2.05 15.97
CA HIS A 190 10.09 -1.75 17.40
C HIS A 190 11.25 -0.81 17.74
N PHE A 191 10.92 0.41 18.18
CA PHE A 191 11.87 1.51 18.38
C PHE A 191 12.63 1.91 17.10
N GLY A 192 12.03 1.75 15.92
CA GLY A 192 12.60 2.16 14.64
C GLY A 192 14.02 1.64 14.43
N SER A 193 14.93 2.54 14.06
CA SER A 193 16.36 2.22 13.92
C SER A 193 17.07 1.94 15.25
N LYS A 194 16.41 2.09 16.41
CA LYS A 194 16.98 2.04 17.76
C LYS A 194 18.07 3.11 17.99
N VAL A 195 18.10 4.12 17.15
CA VAL A 195 19.04 5.25 17.23
C VAL A 195 18.28 6.50 17.66
N VAL A 196 18.78 7.17 18.67
CA VAL A 196 18.28 8.46 19.14
C VAL A 196 19.37 9.51 18.97
N SER A 197 19.07 10.59 18.25
CA SER A 197 20.01 11.69 18.07
C SER A 197 20.37 12.32 19.41
N LYS A 198 21.65 12.33 19.72
CA LYS A 198 22.18 12.84 20.99
C LYS A 198 21.84 14.31 21.20
N GLY A 199 21.22 14.63 22.32
CA GLY A 199 20.83 16.00 22.71
C GLY A 199 19.55 16.52 22.05
N LEU A 200 18.94 15.78 21.10
CA LEU A 200 17.69 16.17 20.44
C LEU A 200 16.50 15.29 20.86
N GLY A 201 16.77 14.07 21.35
CA GLY A 201 15.70 13.14 21.73
C GLY A 201 14.88 12.60 20.56
N ILE A 202 15.36 12.74 19.32
CA ILE A 202 14.67 12.27 18.12
C ILE A 202 15.03 10.79 17.92
N LEU A 203 14.02 9.92 18.00
CA LEU A 203 14.10 8.52 17.61
C LEU A 203 13.90 8.41 16.09
N TRP A 204 14.88 7.82 15.40
CA TRP A 204 14.80 7.61 13.96
C TRP A 204 14.02 6.34 13.62
N ASN A 205 13.26 6.41 12.52
CA ASN A 205 12.62 5.22 11.94
C ASN A 205 13.67 4.34 11.22
N ASN A 206 13.25 3.14 10.84
CA ASN A 206 14.01 2.24 9.96
C ASN A 206 13.28 2.00 8.62
N GLY A 207 12.54 2.99 8.14
CA GLY A 207 11.71 2.90 6.93
C GLY A 207 12.48 2.69 5.62
N MET A 208 13.81 2.79 5.65
CA MET A 208 14.66 2.49 4.49
C MET A 208 14.68 1.01 4.08
N VAL A 209 14.03 0.14 4.85
CA VAL A 209 13.87 -1.29 4.54
C VAL A 209 12.61 -1.62 3.72
N TRP A 210 11.83 -0.60 3.37
CA TRP A 210 10.59 -0.74 2.57
C TRP A 210 10.85 -0.48 1.10
#